data_a3cc757478bc044bfbebc56252890ef1
#
_entry.id   a3cc757478bc044bfbebc56252890ef1
#
_cell.length_a   1.000
_cell.length_b   1.000
_cell.length_c   1.000
_cell.angle_alpha   90.00
_cell.angle_beta   90.00
_cell.angle_gamma   90.00
#
_symmetry.space_group_name_H-M   'P 1'
#
loop_
_entity.id
_entity.type
_entity.pdbx_description
1 polymer ?
#
loop_
_entity_poly.entity_id
_entity_poly.type
_entity_poly.pdbx_seq_one_letter_code
_entity_poly.pdbx_strand_id
1 'polypeptide(L)'
;MKKDKNILFTVNLLSIKDLQSVRFMDASSGFQVEQWLEDNSEYAWGIFKNGTDKLIGYCTIGYADDVGDTIERHPEHTNDSLLLSDVYIDPQFRNKDYGIKLITEVIHNRWKLDGGKNTVYLVAMYDKLKYFYEKIGFKPINDSEGKFHGAMVLSC
;
A
#
# COMPACT_ATOMS: atom_id res chain seq x y z
N MET A 1 16.02 -26.35 -8.19
CA MET A 1 15.74 -25.84 -8.12
C MET A 1 15.25 -25.17 -8.05
N LYS A 2 15.33 -24.86 -7.77
CA LYS A 2 15.03 -24.09 -7.60
C LYS A 2 14.61 -23.20 -7.86
N LYS A 3 14.47 -22.86 -8.13
CA LYS A 3 14.16 -22.09 -8.31
C LYS A 3 13.63 -21.24 -8.51
N ASP A 4 12.95 -21.01 -8.58
CA ASP A 4 12.55 -20.13 -8.69
C ASP A 4 12.62 -19.24 -8.46
N LYS A 5 12.44 -19.74 -7.93
CA LYS A 5 12.80 -18.70 -7.19
C LYS A 5 13.42 -17.56 -7.82
N ASN A 6 13.89 -17.80 -8.73
CA ASN A 6 14.45 -16.73 -9.51
C ASN A 6 13.40 -15.92 -10.22
N ILE A 7 12.15 -16.16 -9.91
CA ILE A 7 11.13 -15.29 -10.39
C ILE A 7 11.21 -14.05 -9.56
N LEU A 8 11.71 -13.01 -10.18
CA LEU A 8 11.85 -11.74 -9.53
C LEU A 8 10.69 -10.85 -9.91
N PHE A 9 10.29 -10.04 -8.97
CA PHE A 9 9.26 -9.04 -9.18
C PHE A 9 9.87 -7.69 -8.90
N THR A 10 9.48 -6.70 -9.69
CA THR A 10 9.98 -5.34 -9.55
C THR A 10 8.86 -4.45 -9.05
N VAL A 11 9.15 -3.63 -8.06
CA VAL A 11 8.19 -2.64 -7.56
C VAL A 11 8.62 -1.27 -8.05
N ASN A 12 7.75 -0.61 -8.80
CA ASN A 12 8.02 0.69 -9.38
C ASN A 12 6.80 1.61 -9.29
N LEU A 13 7.05 2.91 -9.42
CA LEU A 13 5.97 3.86 -9.58
C LEU A 13 5.15 3.50 -10.83
N LEU A 14 3.84 3.62 -10.72
CA LEU A 14 2.96 3.47 -11.87
C LEU A 14 3.05 4.73 -12.75
N SER A 15 2.86 4.53 -14.03
CA SER A 15 2.76 5.63 -14.99
C SER A 15 1.41 5.56 -15.68
N ILE A 16 1.09 6.58 -16.47
CA ILE A 16 -0.19 6.64 -17.15
C ILE A 16 -0.39 5.44 -18.10
N LYS A 17 0.69 4.86 -18.61
CA LYS A 17 0.61 3.68 -19.48
C LYS A 17 0.08 2.45 -18.73
N ASP A 18 0.18 2.42 -17.41
CA ASP A 18 -0.27 1.31 -16.58
C ASP A 18 -1.74 1.38 -16.21
N LEU A 19 -2.40 2.52 -16.48
CA LEU A 19 -3.76 2.77 -16.07
C LEU A 19 -4.73 1.71 -16.58
N GLN A 20 -4.56 1.28 -17.82
CA GLN A 20 -5.44 0.31 -18.42
C GLN A 20 -5.35 -1.04 -17.70
N SER A 21 -4.14 -1.44 -17.29
CA SER A 21 -3.94 -2.66 -16.52
C SER A 21 -4.61 -2.58 -15.16
N VAL A 22 -4.53 -1.41 -14.50
CA VAL A 22 -5.19 -1.20 -13.21
C VAL A 22 -6.71 -1.31 -13.36
N ARG A 23 -7.27 -0.69 -14.38
CA ARG A 23 -8.71 -0.74 -14.65
C ARG A 23 -9.19 -2.16 -14.96
N PHE A 24 -8.39 -2.91 -15.70
CA PHE A 24 -8.71 -4.29 -16.01
C PHE A 24 -8.70 -5.16 -14.75
N MET A 25 -7.78 -4.88 -13.85
CA MET A 25 -7.59 -5.64 -12.62
C MET A 25 -8.69 -5.34 -11.59
N ASP A 26 -9.00 -4.08 -11.40
CA ASP A 26 -10.00 -3.64 -10.42
C ASP A 26 -10.63 -2.32 -10.87
N ALA A 27 -11.79 -2.43 -11.51
CA ALA A 27 -12.47 -1.26 -12.04
C ALA A 27 -12.92 -0.29 -10.95
N SER A 28 -13.19 -0.78 -9.75
CA SER A 28 -13.65 0.07 -8.65
C SER A 28 -12.55 0.99 -8.11
N SER A 29 -11.31 0.52 -8.11
CA SER A 29 -10.16 1.31 -7.65
C SER A 29 -9.49 2.08 -8.77
N GLY A 30 -9.68 1.65 -10.02
CA GLY A 30 -9.00 2.23 -11.17
C GLY A 30 -9.23 3.74 -11.32
N PHE A 31 -10.41 4.21 -10.98
CA PHE A 31 -10.74 5.63 -11.09
C PHE A 31 -9.88 6.46 -10.15
N GLN A 32 -9.72 6.00 -8.92
CA GLN A 32 -8.93 6.71 -7.93
C GLN A 32 -7.45 6.73 -8.30
N VAL A 33 -6.94 5.60 -8.76
CA VAL A 33 -5.56 5.50 -9.23
C VAL A 33 -5.33 6.42 -10.41
N GLU A 34 -6.30 6.53 -11.33
CA GLU A 34 -6.20 7.46 -12.46
C GLU A 34 -5.98 8.89 -11.99
N GLN A 35 -6.76 9.33 -11.02
CA GLN A 35 -6.62 10.67 -10.48
C GLN A 35 -5.24 10.89 -9.85
N TRP A 36 -4.74 9.91 -9.13
CA TRP A 36 -3.42 10.01 -8.52
C TRP A 36 -2.31 10.12 -9.57
N LEU A 37 -2.45 9.39 -10.68
CA LEU A 37 -1.47 9.45 -11.76
C LEU A 37 -1.49 10.80 -12.47
N GLU A 38 -2.66 11.42 -12.56
CA GLU A 38 -2.78 12.75 -13.17
C GLU A 38 -2.20 13.84 -12.26
N ASP A 39 -2.46 13.73 -10.96
CA ASP A 39 -2.07 14.75 -9.98
C ASP A 39 -0.62 14.59 -9.54
N ASN A 40 -0.20 13.36 -9.22
CA ASN A 40 1.15 13.11 -8.71
C ASN A 40 1.51 11.63 -8.80
N SER A 41 2.42 11.32 -9.71
CA SER A 41 2.84 9.95 -9.94
C SER A 41 3.59 9.30 -8.77
N GLU A 42 4.00 10.07 -7.75
CA GLU A 42 4.69 9.50 -6.58
C GLU A 42 3.77 8.73 -5.64
N TYR A 43 2.45 8.80 -5.85
CA TYR A 43 1.50 8.19 -4.95
C TYR A 43 1.12 6.76 -5.31
N ALA A 44 1.23 6.37 -6.57
CA ALA A 44 0.75 5.06 -7.04
C ALA A 44 1.92 4.16 -7.43
N TRP A 45 1.94 2.95 -6.89
CA TRP A 45 3.02 1.98 -7.09
C TRP A 45 2.45 0.65 -7.55
N GLY A 46 3.23 -0.08 -8.33
CA GLY A 46 2.84 -1.40 -8.79
C GLY A 46 3.95 -2.43 -8.62
N ILE A 47 3.55 -3.69 -8.56
CA ILE A 47 4.48 -4.81 -8.60
C ILE A 47 4.31 -5.51 -9.94
N PHE A 48 5.43 -5.69 -10.64
CA PHE A 48 5.47 -6.23 -12.00
C PHE A 48 6.27 -7.52 -12.04
N LYS A 49 5.85 -8.42 -12.90
CA LYS A 49 6.65 -9.61 -13.17
C LYS A 49 7.93 -9.17 -13.89
N ASN A 50 9.06 -9.57 -13.35
CA ASN A 50 10.35 -9.10 -13.84
C ASN A 50 10.56 -9.47 -15.31
N GLY A 51 11.12 -8.51 -16.07
CA GLY A 51 11.34 -8.68 -17.49
C GLY A 51 10.10 -8.51 -18.35
N THR A 52 8.99 -8.10 -17.76
CA THR A 52 7.73 -7.87 -18.48
C THR A 52 7.06 -6.62 -17.96
N ASP A 53 6.05 -6.16 -18.70
CA ASP A 53 5.20 -5.05 -18.25
C ASP A 53 3.94 -5.56 -17.55
N LYS A 54 3.91 -6.85 -17.20
CA LYS A 54 2.73 -7.42 -16.57
C LYS A 54 2.59 -6.96 -15.14
N LEU A 55 1.53 -6.19 -14.89
CA LEU A 55 1.18 -5.71 -13.55
C LEU A 55 0.52 -6.85 -12.77
N ILE A 56 1.00 -7.10 -11.56
CA ILE A 56 0.49 -8.17 -10.69
C ILE A 56 -0.37 -7.58 -9.57
N GLY A 57 -0.07 -6.37 -9.17
CA GLY A 57 -0.81 -5.69 -8.11
C GLY A 57 -0.37 -4.26 -7.99
N TYR A 58 -1.07 -3.51 -7.17
CA TYR A 58 -0.76 -2.10 -6.98
C TYR A 58 -1.23 -1.62 -5.61
N CYS A 59 -0.75 -0.46 -5.20
CA CYS A 59 -1.23 0.24 -4.03
C CYS A 59 -0.95 1.73 -4.18
N THR A 60 -1.57 2.52 -3.32
CA THR A 60 -1.27 3.94 -3.25
C THR A 60 -0.71 4.27 -1.87
N ILE A 61 0.15 5.27 -1.81
CA ILE A 61 0.69 5.78 -0.57
C ILE A 61 0.79 7.30 -0.66
N GLY A 62 0.06 8.00 0.19
CA GLY A 62 0.01 9.45 0.20
C GLY A 62 0.11 9.96 1.62
N TYR A 63 -0.31 11.20 1.84
CA TYR A 63 -0.29 11.76 3.18
C TYR A 63 -1.54 11.40 3.96
N ALA A 64 -1.38 11.22 5.26
CA ALA A 64 -2.48 10.84 6.16
C ALA A 64 -3.23 12.07 6.64
N ASP A 65 -3.92 12.75 5.71
CA ASP A 65 -4.73 13.92 5.98
C ASP A 65 -6.22 13.57 5.84
N ASP A 66 -7.05 14.13 6.71
CA ASP A 66 -8.50 13.92 6.67
C ASP A 66 -8.89 12.43 6.70
N VAL A 67 -8.20 11.67 7.54
CA VAL A 67 -8.40 10.21 7.61
C VAL A 67 -9.14 9.77 8.88
N GLY A 68 -9.70 10.71 9.61
CA GLY A 68 -10.49 10.43 10.80
C GLY A 68 -9.73 10.57 12.11
N ASP A 69 -10.49 10.73 13.17
CA ASP A 69 -9.94 11.05 14.50
C ASP A 69 -9.00 10.01 15.05
N THR A 70 -9.28 8.74 14.83
CA THR A 70 -8.44 7.66 15.39
C THR A 70 -6.99 7.80 14.94
N ILE A 71 -6.77 8.10 13.67
CA ILE A 71 -5.44 8.28 13.12
C ILE A 71 -4.91 9.66 13.47
N GLU A 72 -5.70 10.71 13.27
CA GLU A 72 -5.22 12.08 13.43
C GLU A 72 -4.88 12.42 14.87
N ARG A 73 -5.49 11.73 15.84
CA ARG A 73 -5.18 11.93 17.26
C ARG A 73 -4.13 10.96 17.79
N HIS A 74 -3.64 10.06 16.95
CA HIS A 74 -2.60 9.14 17.37
C HIS A 74 -1.32 9.94 17.70
N PRO A 75 -0.63 9.62 18.81
CA PRO A 75 0.52 10.42 19.26
C PRO A 75 1.64 10.57 18.23
N GLU A 76 1.80 9.61 17.33
CA GLU A 76 2.86 9.67 16.31
C GLU A 76 2.43 10.37 15.02
N HIS A 77 1.19 10.81 14.93
CA HIS A 77 0.69 11.46 13.71
C HIS A 77 1.28 12.87 13.56
N THR A 78 1.82 13.14 12.37
CA THR A 78 2.37 14.44 12.00
C THR A 78 1.89 14.79 10.59
N ASN A 79 2.21 15.99 10.12
CA ASN A 79 1.88 16.41 8.77
C ASN A 79 2.58 15.58 7.69
N ASP A 80 3.66 14.88 8.07
CA ASP A 80 4.42 14.05 7.14
C ASP A 80 4.03 12.57 7.22
N SER A 81 3.07 12.22 8.05
CA SER A 81 2.59 10.85 8.16
C SER A 81 1.95 10.39 6.86
N LEU A 82 2.13 9.12 6.55
CA LEU A 82 1.70 8.52 5.29
C LEU A 82 0.47 7.65 5.49
N LEU A 83 -0.32 7.52 4.44
CA LEU A 83 -1.48 6.62 4.40
C LEU A 83 -1.32 5.64 3.24
N LEU A 84 -1.27 4.37 3.57
CA LEU A 84 -1.28 3.29 2.58
C LEU A 84 -2.72 2.93 2.29
N SER A 85 -3.09 2.86 1.02
CA SER A 85 -4.46 2.52 0.63
C SER A 85 -4.51 1.84 -0.73
N ASP A 86 -5.71 1.39 -1.10
CA ASP A 86 -5.97 0.78 -2.40
C ASP A 86 -5.05 -0.39 -2.74
N VAL A 87 -4.73 -1.21 -1.75
CA VAL A 87 -3.87 -2.38 -1.97
C VAL A 87 -4.66 -3.46 -2.70
N TYR A 88 -4.17 -3.88 -3.84
CA TYR A 88 -4.83 -4.89 -4.65
C TYR A 88 -3.79 -5.81 -5.30
N ILE A 89 -4.00 -7.11 -5.20
CA ILE A 89 -3.19 -8.12 -5.86
C ILE A 89 -4.12 -8.94 -6.76
N ASP A 90 -3.70 -9.14 -8.01
CA ASP A 90 -4.44 -9.97 -8.96
C ASP A 90 -4.73 -11.33 -8.30
N PRO A 91 -5.98 -11.81 -8.35
CA PRO A 91 -6.35 -13.08 -7.70
C PRO A 91 -5.44 -14.26 -8.02
N GLN A 92 -4.89 -14.32 -9.23
CA GLN A 92 -3.97 -15.39 -9.61
C GLN A 92 -2.68 -15.39 -8.81
N PHE A 93 -2.34 -14.27 -8.19
CA PHE A 93 -1.08 -14.10 -7.48
C PHE A 93 -1.27 -13.93 -5.98
N ARG A 94 -2.48 -14.15 -5.47
CA ARG A 94 -2.76 -14.05 -4.03
C ARG A 94 -2.23 -15.26 -3.28
N ASN A 95 -2.02 -15.09 -1.97
CA ASN A 95 -1.54 -16.11 -1.05
C ASN A 95 -0.12 -16.58 -1.37
N LYS A 96 0.69 -15.71 -1.98
CA LYS A 96 2.08 -16.00 -2.35
C LYS A 96 3.03 -14.90 -1.88
N ASP A 97 2.60 -14.11 -0.88
CA ASP A 97 3.39 -13.04 -0.25
C ASP A 97 3.76 -11.86 -1.17
N TYR A 98 3.14 -11.75 -2.33
CA TYR A 98 3.41 -10.61 -3.21
C TYR A 98 2.88 -9.30 -2.62
N GLY A 99 1.79 -9.36 -1.87
CA GLY A 99 1.28 -8.18 -1.17
C GLY A 99 2.26 -7.67 -0.14
N ILE A 100 2.88 -8.58 0.61
CA ILE A 100 3.89 -8.23 1.61
C ILE A 100 5.08 -7.57 0.92
N LYS A 101 5.55 -8.16 -0.18
CA LYS A 101 6.66 -7.61 -0.94
C LYS A 101 6.34 -6.22 -1.48
N LEU A 102 5.17 -6.06 -2.07
CA LEU A 102 4.74 -4.78 -2.62
C LEU A 102 4.74 -3.70 -1.53
N ILE A 103 4.04 -3.96 -0.44
CA ILE A 103 3.88 -2.97 0.63
C ILE A 103 5.23 -2.62 1.26
N THR A 104 6.04 -3.62 1.55
CA THR A 104 7.34 -3.41 2.17
C THR A 104 8.24 -2.55 1.29
N GLU A 105 8.32 -2.84 0.01
CA GLU A 105 9.18 -2.09 -0.90
C GLU A 105 8.64 -0.70 -1.18
N VAL A 106 7.32 -0.54 -1.25
CA VAL A 106 6.71 0.78 -1.45
C VAL A 106 7.02 1.69 -0.26
N ILE A 107 6.87 1.18 0.95
CA ILE A 107 7.17 1.96 2.15
C ILE A 107 8.65 2.35 2.18
N HIS A 108 9.54 1.41 1.89
CA HIS A 108 10.98 1.70 1.83
C HIS A 108 11.31 2.76 0.80
N ASN A 109 10.74 2.63 -0.40
CA ASN A 109 10.99 3.58 -1.48
C ASN A 109 10.43 4.96 -1.14
N ARG A 110 9.26 5.00 -0.51
CA ARG A 110 8.67 6.27 -0.11
C ARG A 110 9.52 6.97 0.95
N TRP A 111 10.04 6.21 1.91
CA TRP A 111 10.93 6.79 2.92
C TRP A 111 12.20 7.37 2.29
N LYS A 112 12.74 6.71 1.27
CA LYS A 112 13.90 7.25 0.55
C LYS A 112 13.58 8.55 -0.14
N LEU A 113 12.42 8.64 -0.78
CA LEU A 113 11.99 9.85 -1.46
C LEU A 113 11.80 11.01 -0.48
N ASP A 114 11.24 10.71 0.68
CA ASP A 114 10.95 11.73 1.68
C ASP A 114 12.17 12.10 2.53
N GLY A 115 13.23 11.32 2.44
CA GLY A 115 14.44 11.57 3.22
C GLY A 115 14.34 11.17 4.68
N GLY A 116 13.35 10.36 5.05
CA GLY A 116 13.17 9.93 6.44
C GLY A 116 12.08 8.87 6.56
N LYS A 117 12.05 8.21 7.70
CA LYS A 117 11.10 7.13 8.00
C LYS A 117 9.87 7.70 8.68
N ASN A 118 8.93 8.17 7.89
CA ASN A 118 7.68 8.70 8.40
C ASN A 118 6.73 7.58 8.81
N THR A 119 5.94 7.83 9.86
CA THR A 119 4.94 6.87 10.33
C THR A 119 3.93 6.61 9.21
N VAL A 120 3.54 5.34 9.05
CA VAL A 120 2.59 4.91 8.01
C VAL A 120 1.33 4.40 8.67
N TYR A 121 0.19 4.89 8.21
CA TYR A 121 -1.14 4.46 8.67
C TYR A 121 -1.88 3.75 7.55
N LEU A 122 -2.87 2.96 7.93
CA LEU A 122 -3.83 2.38 7.00
C LEU A 122 -5.17 2.16 7.71
N VAL A 123 -6.20 1.92 6.91
CA VAL A 123 -7.49 1.50 7.44
C VAL A 123 -7.84 0.17 6.77
N ALA A 124 -7.86 -0.90 7.56
CA ALA A 124 -8.20 -2.23 7.06
C ALA A 124 -9.72 -2.34 6.93
N MET A 125 -10.19 -2.70 5.73
CA MET A 125 -11.62 -2.78 5.44
C MET A 125 -12.30 -3.96 6.14
N TYR A 126 -11.55 -5.03 6.42
CA TYR A 126 -12.09 -6.24 7.03
C TYR A 126 -11.19 -6.71 8.16
N ASP A 127 -11.79 -7.26 9.19
CA ASP A 127 -11.05 -7.72 10.37
C ASP A 127 -9.95 -8.73 10.04
N LYS A 128 -10.19 -9.60 9.07
CA LYS A 128 -9.19 -10.62 8.69
C LYS A 128 -7.93 -9.99 8.09
N LEU A 129 -8.02 -8.79 7.55
CA LEU A 129 -6.85 -8.10 6.99
C LEU A 129 -5.89 -7.62 8.09
N LYS A 130 -6.39 -7.47 9.30
CA LYS A 130 -5.56 -7.10 10.45
C LYS A 130 -4.35 -8.05 10.57
N TYR A 131 -4.60 -9.35 10.46
CA TYR A 131 -3.51 -10.34 10.60
C TYR A 131 -2.51 -10.24 9.46
N PHE A 132 -2.98 -9.95 8.25
CA PHE A 132 -2.10 -9.74 7.11
C PHE A 132 -1.15 -8.56 7.35
N TYR A 133 -1.70 -7.43 7.78
CA TYR A 133 -0.89 -6.24 8.01
C TYR A 133 0.02 -6.38 9.24
N GLU A 134 -0.39 -7.15 10.23
CA GLU A 134 0.47 -7.43 11.39
C GLU A 134 1.74 -8.16 10.99
N LYS A 135 1.69 -9.00 9.96
CA LYS A 135 2.89 -9.68 9.45
C LYS A 135 3.93 -8.71 8.90
N ILE A 136 3.48 -7.55 8.44
CA ILE A 136 4.36 -6.53 7.89
C ILE A 136 4.94 -5.65 8.99
N GLY A 137 4.29 -5.62 10.15
CA GLY A 137 4.73 -4.83 11.31
C GLY A 137 3.73 -3.79 11.77
N PHE A 138 2.59 -3.69 11.11
CA PHE A 138 1.54 -2.77 11.54
C PHE A 138 0.91 -3.23 12.83
N LYS A 139 0.49 -2.28 13.66
CA LYS A 139 -0.21 -2.56 14.91
C LYS A 139 -1.58 -1.89 14.88
N PRO A 140 -2.61 -2.54 15.45
CA PRO A 140 -3.94 -1.94 15.47
C PRO A 140 -4.00 -0.73 16.39
N ILE A 141 -4.81 0.23 16.00
CA ILE A 141 -5.12 1.40 16.82
C ILE A 141 -6.57 1.28 17.23
N ASN A 142 -6.84 1.24 18.52
CA ASN A 142 -8.19 1.20 19.03
C ASN A 142 -8.71 2.62 19.29
N ASP A 143 -10.04 2.78 19.25
CA ASP A 143 -10.66 4.07 19.55
C ASP A 143 -10.61 4.33 21.07
N SER A 144 -11.20 5.45 21.50
CA SER A 144 -11.23 5.83 22.92
C SER A 144 -11.96 4.84 23.81
N GLU A 145 -12.80 3.99 23.22
CA GLU A 145 -13.53 2.95 23.95
C GLU A 145 -12.83 1.59 23.88
N GLY A 146 -11.64 1.52 23.31
CA GLY A 146 -10.89 0.29 23.20
C GLY A 146 -11.31 -0.60 22.05
N LYS A 147 -12.07 -0.09 21.08
CA LYS A 147 -12.58 -0.87 19.96
C LYS A 147 -11.74 -0.64 18.70
N PHE A 148 -11.50 -1.72 17.97
CA PHE A 148 -10.79 -1.68 16.70
C PHE A 148 -11.76 -1.41 15.56
N HIS A 149 -11.47 -0.37 14.74
CA HIS A 149 -12.28 0.00 13.57
C HIS A 149 -11.46 -0.01 12.27
N GLY A 150 -10.36 -0.75 12.24
CA GLY A 150 -9.56 -0.91 11.05
C GLY A 150 -8.28 -0.09 11.01
N ALA A 151 -8.16 0.96 11.80
CA ALA A 151 -6.97 1.80 11.79
C ALA A 151 -5.75 1.05 12.31
N MET A 152 -4.65 1.14 11.57
CA MET A 152 -3.39 0.49 11.96
C MET A 152 -2.22 1.43 11.71
N VAL A 153 -1.11 1.20 12.41
CA VAL A 153 0.07 2.05 12.33
C VAL A 153 1.34 1.22 12.23
N LEU A 154 2.25 1.67 11.37
CA LEU A 154 3.62 1.19 11.31
C LEU A 154 4.50 2.32 11.81
N SER A 155 5.05 2.13 13.00
CA SER A 155 5.94 3.12 13.62
C SER A 155 7.34 3.00 13.03
N CYS A 156 8.06 4.10 13.09
CA CYS A 156 9.44 4.14 12.60
C CYS A 156 10.43 3.69 13.64
#